data_d6b99767254b626020f3cc24316f4532
#
_entry.id   d6b99767254b626020f3cc24316f4532
#
_cell.length_a   1.000
_cell.length_b   1.000
_cell.length_c   1.000
_cell.angle_alpha   90.00
_cell.angle_beta   90.00
_cell.angle_gamma   90.00
#
_symmetry.space_group_name_H-M   'P 1'
#
loop_
_entity.id
_entity.type
_entity.pdbx_description
1 polymer ?
#
loop_
_entity_poly.entity_id
_entity_poly.type
_entity_poly.pdbx_seq_one_letter_code
_entity_poly.pdbx_strand_id
1 'polypeptide(L)'
;MQSSLGEQMKVLVVGGGGREHALAWKLRQSAGVTEVLVAPGNAGTATEPGLRNVNVAADDCAGLLALAQREAVDFTLVGPELPLVAGLVDDFTAAGMPCFGPSKAAAQLEGSKAFSKDFLQRHGIPTAAHATFTDVDAASDYVRNQGAPIVIKADGLAAGKGVVVATDEAQALAAVNDMLSGNVFGEAG
;
A
#
# COMPACT_ATOMS: atom_id res chain seq x y z
N MET A 1 -18.92 2.84 -43.61
CA MET A 1 -17.81 2.93 -42.64
C MET A 1 -18.40 3.45 -41.34
N GLN A 2 -18.79 2.56 -40.44
CA GLN A 2 -19.17 2.96 -39.08
C GLN A 2 -17.86 3.22 -38.33
N SER A 3 -17.58 4.49 -38.01
CA SER A 3 -16.59 4.82 -37.02
C SER A 3 -17.08 4.23 -35.70
N SER A 4 -16.41 3.21 -35.17
CA SER A 4 -16.53 2.82 -33.78
C SER A 4 -16.20 4.08 -32.98
N LEU A 5 -17.22 4.70 -32.40
CA LEU A 5 -17.03 5.64 -31.28
C LEU A 5 -16.31 4.80 -30.23
N GLY A 6 -15.00 5.02 -30.06
CA GLY A 6 -14.23 4.36 -29.04
C GLY A 6 -14.96 4.55 -27.70
N GLU A 7 -15.12 3.46 -26.96
CA GLU A 7 -15.76 3.50 -25.66
C GLU A 7 -15.13 4.61 -24.83
N GLN A 8 -15.95 5.56 -24.38
CA GLN A 8 -15.50 6.67 -23.55
C GLN A 8 -15.33 6.12 -22.14
N MET A 9 -14.10 6.12 -21.66
CA MET A 9 -13.74 5.50 -20.38
C MET A 9 -13.55 6.59 -19.30
N LYS A 10 -14.19 6.40 -18.17
CA LYS A 10 -13.94 7.14 -16.93
C LYS A 10 -13.11 6.30 -15.98
N VAL A 11 -11.99 6.83 -15.52
CA VAL A 11 -11.03 6.13 -14.66
C VAL A 11 -11.01 6.75 -13.27
N LEU A 12 -10.93 5.93 -12.23
CA LEU A 12 -10.65 6.35 -10.86
C LEU A 12 -9.20 5.97 -10.50
N VAL A 13 -8.42 6.93 -10.05
CA VAL A 13 -7.11 6.69 -9.42
C VAL A 13 -7.24 6.94 -7.93
N VAL A 14 -6.99 5.90 -7.13
CA VAL A 14 -7.02 5.97 -5.66
C VAL A 14 -5.65 6.39 -5.16
N GLY A 15 -5.63 7.44 -4.33
CA GLY A 15 -4.43 7.98 -3.69
C GLY A 15 -4.22 9.47 -3.94
N GLY A 16 -3.19 10.04 -3.34
CA GLY A 16 -2.91 11.48 -3.40
C GLY A 16 -1.43 11.83 -3.47
N GLY A 17 -0.56 10.85 -3.71
CA GLY A 17 0.89 11.05 -3.84
C GLY A 17 1.33 11.48 -5.25
N GLY A 18 2.62 11.75 -5.39
CA GLY A 18 3.21 12.09 -6.70
C GLY A 18 3.14 10.94 -7.71
N ARG A 19 3.18 9.70 -7.25
CA ARG A 19 2.98 8.50 -8.08
C ARG A 19 1.58 8.48 -8.67
N GLU A 20 0.55 8.68 -7.87
CA GLU A 20 -0.84 8.71 -8.31
C GLU A 20 -1.11 9.90 -9.24
N HIS A 21 -0.49 11.06 -8.99
CA HIS A 21 -0.55 12.20 -9.91
C HIS A 21 0.02 11.84 -11.28
N ALA A 22 1.21 11.26 -11.35
CA ALA A 22 1.85 10.84 -12.60
C ALA A 22 1.01 9.78 -13.36
N LEU A 23 0.43 8.82 -12.64
CA LEU A 23 -0.46 7.80 -13.20
C LEU A 23 -1.73 8.44 -13.77
N ALA A 24 -2.40 9.31 -13.02
CA ALA A 24 -3.62 10.01 -13.46
C ALA A 24 -3.35 10.88 -14.70
N TRP A 25 -2.26 11.66 -14.68
CA TRP A 25 -1.81 12.48 -15.81
C TRP A 25 -1.56 11.61 -17.06
N LYS A 26 -0.92 10.46 -16.89
CA LYS A 26 -0.65 9.56 -18.02
C LYS A 26 -1.89 8.87 -18.54
N LEU A 27 -2.78 8.39 -17.66
CA LEU A 27 -4.05 7.78 -18.04
C LEU A 27 -4.93 8.75 -18.83
N ARG A 28 -4.98 10.02 -18.43
CA ARG A 28 -5.77 11.05 -19.14
C ARG A 28 -5.33 11.25 -20.59
N GLN A 29 -4.08 10.94 -20.93
CA GLN A 29 -3.56 11.02 -22.31
C GLN A 29 -3.88 9.78 -23.15
N SER A 30 -4.44 8.72 -22.55
CA SER A 30 -4.77 7.49 -23.27
C SER A 30 -6.00 7.69 -24.15
N ALA A 31 -5.97 7.09 -25.34
CA ALA A 31 -7.11 7.14 -26.26
C ALA A 31 -8.34 6.49 -25.58
N GLY A 32 -9.49 7.18 -25.68
CA GLY A 32 -10.75 6.72 -25.06
C GLY A 32 -10.95 7.16 -23.61
N VAL A 33 -9.92 7.59 -22.88
CA VAL A 33 -10.09 8.12 -21.52
C VAL A 33 -10.59 9.57 -21.57
N THR A 34 -11.81 9.80 -21.13
CA THR A 34 -12.47 11.12 -21.17
C THR A 34 -12.36 11.89 -19.88
N GLU A 35 -12.36 11.20 -18.75
CA GLU A 35 -12.24 11.78 -17.41
C GLU A 35 -11.42 10.89 -16.50
N VAL A 36 -10.59 11.49 -15.65
CA VAL A 36 -9.88 10.79 -14.57
C VAL A 36 -10.25 11.42 -13.23
N LEU A 37 -10.89 10.64 -12.37
CA LEU A 37 -11.13 10.97 -10.97
C LEU A 37 -9.91 10.60 -10.15
N VAL A 38 -9.54 11.42 -9.18
CA VAL A 38 -8.45 11.13 -8.24
C VAL A 38 -8.97 11.27 -6.81
N ALA A 39 -8.90 10.22 -6.01
CA ALA A 39 -9.44 10.20 -4.65
C ALA A 39 -8.37 9.85 -3.59
N PRO A 40 -8.05 10.76 -2.68
CA PRO A 40 -8.50 12.14 -2.55
C PRO A 40 -7.83 13.11 -3.54
N GLY A 41 -6.74 12.71 -4.21
CA GLY A 41 -5.90 13.58 -5.01
C GLY A 41 -5.04 14.54 -4.18
N ASN A 42 -4.46 15.52 -4.85
CA ASN A 42 -3.62 16.56 -4.24
C ASN A 42 -3.75 17.89 -4.98
N ALA A 43 -3.01 18.92 -4.56
CA ALA A 43 -3.06 20.23 -5.20
C ALA A 43 -2.61 20.20 -6.68
N GLY A 44 -1.67 19.33 -7.04
CA GLY A 44 -1.24 19.16 -8.42
C GLY A 44 -2.34 18.55 -9.29
N THR A 45 -2.95 17.44 -8.84
CA THR A 45 -4.06 16.80 -9.58
C THR A 45 -5.29 17.69 -9.70
N ALA A 46 -5.51 18.62 -8.75
CA ALA A 46 -6.61 19.58 -8.79
C ALA A 46 -6.47 20.62 -9.92
N THR A 47 -5.26 20.84 -10.41
CA THR A 47 -4.96 21.84 -11.45
C THR A 47 -4.67 21.24 -12.82
N GLU A 48 -4.53 19.92 -12.90
CA GLU A 48 -4.29 19.22 -14.17
C GLU A 48 -5.54 19.16 -15.05
N PRO A 49 -5.45 19.56 -16.32
CA PRO A 49 -6.58 19.51 -17.25
C PRO A 49 -7.11 18.08 -17.44
N GLY A 50 -8.41 17.90 -17.20
CA GLY A 50 -9.08 16.60 -17.38
C GLY A 50 -8.94 15.64 -16.20
N LEU A 51 -8.36 16.09 -15.09
CA LEU A 51 -8.42 15.41 -13.80
C LEU A 51 -9.43 16.11 -12.89
N ARG A 52 -10.07 15.34 -12.02
CA ARG A 52 -11.00 15.84 -11.00
C ARG A 52 -10.75 15.16 -9.65
N ASN A 53 -10.36 15.94 -8.65
CA ASN A 53 -10.25 15.42 -7.29
C ASN A 53 -11.63 15.16 -6.70
N VAL A 54 -11.74 14.06 -5.96
CA VAL A 54 -12.94 13.71 -5.20
C VAL A 54 -12.54 13.46 -3.75
N ASN A 55 -13.19 14.18 -2.82
CA ASN A 55 -12.87 14.10 -1.40
C ASN A 55 -13.40 12.80 -0.76
N VAL A 56 -12.74 11.70 -1.08
CA VAL A 56 -12.90 10.38 -0.45
C VAL A 56 -11.50 9.92 -0.06
N ALA A 57 -11.31 9.54 1.19
CA ALA A 57 -10.02 9.08 1.69
C ALA A 57 -9.58 7.78 0.99
N ALA A 58 -8.27 7.61 0.81
CA ALA A 58 -7.74 6.44 0.10
C ALA A 58 -7.97 5.11 0.85
N ASP A 59 -8.16 5.16 2.16
CA ASP A 59 -8.45 4.03 3.05
C ASP A 59 -9.95 3.81 3.30
N ASP A 60 -10.82 4.69 2.80
CA ASP A 60 -12.28 4.50 2.85
C ASP A 60 -12.75 3.60 1.69
N CYS A 61 -12.53 2.29 1.82
CA CYS A 61 -12.88 1.31 0.78
C CYS A 61 -14.36 1.36 0.39
N ALA A 62 -15.26 1.50 1.37
CA ALA A 62 -16.70 1.58 1.12
C ALA A 62 -17.08 2.87 0.37
N GLY A 63 -16.52 4.00 0.78
CA GLY A 63 -16.71 5.30 0.10
C GLY A 63 -16.17 5.31 -1.32
N LEU A 64 -15.01 4.68 -1.56
CA LEU A 64 -14.43 4.53 -2.90
C LEU A 64 -15.27 3.67 -3.82
N LEU A 65 -15.80 2.55 -3.33
CA LEU A 65 -16.72 1.70 -4.11
C LEU A 65 -18.02 2.44 -4.44
N ALA A 66 -18.63 3.11 -3.45
CA ALA A 66 -19.82 3.91 -3.67
C ALA A 66 -19.59 5.09 -4.65
N LEU A 67 -18.41 5.72 -4.59
CA LEU A 67 -17.99 6.74 -5.55
C LEU A 67 -17.94 6.15 -6.97
N ALA A 68 -17.25 5.03 -7.14
CA ALA A 68 -17.07 4.41 -8.45
C ALA A 68 -18.42 4.01 -9.08
N GLN A 69 -19.34 3.47 -8.29
CA GLN A 69 -20.69 3.13 -8.72
C GLN A 69 -21.50 4.37 -9.12
N ARG A 70 -21.51 5.41 -8.28
CA ARG A 70 -22.26 6.64 -8.52
C ARG A 70 -21.77 7.39 -9.75
N GLU A 71 -20.47 7.42 -9.98
CA GLU A 71 -19.83 8.11 -11.10
C GLU A 71 -19.78 7.26 -12.38
N ALA A 72 -20.25 6.01 -12.35
CA ALA A 72 -20.14 5.05 -13.44
C ALA A 72 -18.68 4.92 -13.94
N VAL A 73 -17.77 4.62 -13.02
CA VAL A 73 -16.34 4.41 -13.32
C VAL A 73 -16.16 3.08 -14.05
N ASP A 74 -15.46 3.09 -15.16
CA ASP A 74 -15.21 1.91 -15.99
C ASP A 74 -13.99 1.12 -15.52
N PHE A 75 -13.00 1.81 -14.90
CA PHE A 75 -11.76 1.20 -14.44
C PHE A 75 -11.18 1.94 -13.24
N THR A 76 -10.73 1.21 -12.24
CA THR A 76 -10.08 1.77 -11.05
C THR A 76 -8.63 1.30 -10.92
N LEU A 77 -7.73 2.22 -10.59
CA LEU A 77 -6.33 1.95 -10.31
C LEU A 77 -6.00 2.38 -8.88
N VAL A 78 -5.46 1.44 -8.09
CA VAL A 78 -5.10 1.69 -6.69
C VAL A 78 -3.60 1.96 -6.58
N GLY A 79 -3.23 3.14 -6.08
CA GLY A 79 -1.84 3.55 -5.93
C GLY A 79 -1.20 3.14 -4.61
N PRO A 80 -1.77 3.51 -3.44
CA PRO A 80 -1.17 3.24 -2.14
C PRO A 80 -1.42 1.81 -1.65
N GLU A 81 -0.57 1.36 -0.73
CA GLU A 81 -0.57 0.00 -0.19
C GLU A 81 -1.74 -0.24 0.78
N LEU A 82 -2.11 0.78 1.57
CA LEU A 82 -3.10 0.65 2.64
C LEU A 82 -4.47 0.16 2.17
N PRO A 83 -5.11 0.73 1.14
CA PRO A 83 -6.37 0.19 0.61
C PRO A 83 -6.23 -1.21 0.00
N LEU A 84 -5.07 -1.57 -0.54
CA LEU A 84 -4.80 -2.92 -1.06
C LEU A 84 -4.80 -3.95 0.07
N VAL A 85 -4.11 -3.67 1.15
CA VAL A 85 -4.09 -4.52 2.35
C VAL A 85 -5.46 -4.57 3.03
N ALA A 86 -6.23 -3.49 2.98
CA ALA A 86 -7.62 -3.45 3.47
C ALA A 86 -8.56 -4.35 2.65
N GLY A 87 -8.30 -4.54 1.33
CA GLY A 87 -9.07 -5.42 0.46
C GLY A 87 -9.91 -4.70 -0.59
N LEU A 88 -9.59 -3.45 -0.91
CA LEU A 88 -10.34 -2.65 -1.89
C LEU A 88 -10.54 -3.38 -3.23
N VAL A 89 -9.51 -4.07 -3.74
CA VAL A 89 -9.60 -4.81 -5.00
C VAL A 89 -10.60 -5.97 -4.93
N ASP A 90 -10.65 -6.65 -3.78
CA ASP A 90 -11.60 -7.74 -3.56
C ASP A 90 -13.04 -7.19 -3.51
N ASP A 91 -13.27 -6.05 -2.86
CA ASP A 91 -14.58 -5.38 -2.80
C ASP A 91 -15.07 -4.96 -4.20
N PHE A 92 -14.18 -4.36 -5.02
CA PHE A 92 -14.51 -3.99 -6.40
C PHE A 92 -14.78 -5.22 -7.27
N THR A 93 -13.98 -6.27 -7.11
CA THR A 93 -14.17 -7.54 -7.83
C THR A 93 -15.52 -8.18 -7.48
N ALA A 94 -15.88 -8.20 -6.20
CA ALA A 94 -17.18 -8.72 -5.74
C ALA A 94 -18.36 -7.91 -6.29
N ALA A 95 -18.15 -6.60 -6.50
CA ALA A 95 -19.15 -5.72 -7.12
C ALA A 95 -19.15 -5.78 -8.67
N GLY A 96 -18.31 -6.61 -9.29
CA GLY A 96 -18.19 -6.73 -10.74
C GLY A 96 -17.53 -5.52 -11.42
N MET A 97 -16.78 -4.71 -10.68
CA MET A 97 -16.13 -3.51 -11.18
C MET A 97 -14.63 -3.75 -11.43
N PRO A 98 -14.10 -3.43 -12.63
CA PRO A 98 -12.69 -3.59 -12.93
C PRO A 98 -11.80 -2.73 -12.02
N CYS A 99 -10.86 -3.38 -11.32
CA CYS A 99 -9.94 -2.71 -10.41
C CYS A 99 -8.52 -3.30 -10.57
N PHE A 100 -7.53 -2.45 -10.79
CA PHE A 100 -6.13 -2.85 -10.89
C PHE A 100 -5.43 -2.70 -9.54
N GLY A 101 -4.90 -3.80 -9.07
CA GLY A 101 -4.14 -3.95 -7.85
C GLY A 101 -4.10 -5.42 -7.42
N PRO A 102 -3.24 -5.79 -6.48
CA PRO A 102 -3.25 -7.12 -5.90
C PRO A 102 -4.50 -7.32 -5.00
N SER A 103 -4.97 -8.56 -4.91
CA SER A 103 -5.97 -8.93 -3.91
C SER A 103 -5.43 -8.70 -2.49
N LYS A 104 -6.32 -8.62 -1.50
CA LYS A 104 -5.96 -8.52 -0.07
C LYS A 104 -4.94 -9.58 0.33
N ALA A 105 -5.12 -10.83 -0.11
CA ALA A 105 -4.21 -11.91 0.17
C ALA A 105 -2.81 -11.70 -0.45
N ALA A 106 -2.74 -11.23 -1.69
CA ALA A 106 -1.47 -10.94 -2.36
C ALA A 106 -0.79 -9.68 -1.79
N ALA A 107 -1.56 -8.69 -1.37
CA ALA A 107 -1.06 -7.45 -0.78
C ALA A 107 -0.32 -7.69 0.57
N GLN A 108 -0.52 -8.85 1.23
CA GLN A 108 0.23 -9.22 2.42
C GLN A 108 1.75 -9.31 2.18
N LEU A 109 2.19 -9.55 0.96
CA LEU A 109 3.63 -9.52 0.61
C LEU A 109 4.27 -8.14 0.86
N GLU A 110 3.49 -7.07 0.81
CA GLU A 110 3.93 -5.70 1.16
C GLU A 110 3.46 -5.32 2.56
N GLY A 111 2.25 -5.76 2.95
CA GLY A 111 1.60 -5.39 4.21
C GLY A 111 2.24 -5.97 5.46
N SER A 112 2.87 -7.15 5.37
CA SER A 112 3.54 -7.83 6.48
C SER A 112 4.92 -8.32 6.07
N LYS A 113 5.94 -7.85 6.79
CA LYS A 113 7.33 -8.28 6.57
C LYS A 113 7.54 -9.73 7.02
N ALA A 114 6.90 -10.14 8.11
CA ALA A 114 6.90 -11.51 8.59
C ALA A 114 6.31 -12.46 7.53
N PHE A 115 5.10 -12.16 7.04
CA PHE A 115 4.47 -12.94 5.97
C PHE A 115 5.36 -13.02 4.71
N SER A 116 5.93 -11.89 4.28
CA SER A 116 6.82 -11.83 3.12
C SER A 116 8.05 -12.70 3.31
N LYS A 117 8.69 -12.63 4.48
CA LYS A 117 9.87 -13.44 4.81
C LYS A 117 9.58 -14.94 4.85
N ASP A 118 8.47 -15.33 5.47
CA ASP A 118 8.02 -16.71 5.49
C ASP A 118 7.68 -17.24 4.10
N PHE A 119 7.06 -16.41 3.27
CA PHE A 119 6.79 -16.73 1.88
C PHE A 119 8.08 -16.97 1.09
N LEU A 120 9.05 -16.05 1.18
CA LEU A 120 10.33 -16.17 0.49
C LEU A 120 11.08 -17.44 0.92
N GLN A 121 11.12 -17.73 2.21
CA GLN A 121 11.76 -18.93 2.75
C GLN A 121 11.09 -20.22 2.26
N ARG A 122 9.76 -20.28 2.34
CA ARG A 122 8.96 -21.43 1.92
C ARG A 122 9.12 -21.76 0.43
N HIS A 123 9.33 -20.73 -0.40
CA HIS A 123 9.51 -20.89 -1.83
C HIS A 123 10.96 -20.89 -2.31
N GLY A 124 11.94 -20.95 -1.38
CA GLY A 124 13.36 -20.98 -1.71
C GLY A 124 13.88 -19.72 -2.42
N ILE A 125 13.20 -18.58 -2.22
CA ILE A 125 13.62 -17.30 -2.82
C ILE A 125 14.69 -16.68 -1.92
N PRO A 126 15.87 -16.29 -2.47
CA PRO A 126 16.95 -15.74 -1.68
C PRO A 126 16.52 -14.48 -0.88
N THR A 127 16.79 -14.50 0.41
CA THR A 127 16.53 -13.37 1.32
C THR A 127 17.53 -13.43 2.48
N ALA A 128 17.77 -12.27 3.13
CA ALA A 128 18.60 -12.23 4.32
C ALA A 128 17.96 -13.06 5.47
N ALA A 129 18.81 -13.62 6.34
CA ALA A 129 18.36 -14.27 7.57
C ALA A 129 17.46 -13.35 8.38
N HIS A 130 16.44 -13.91 9.01
CA HIS A 130 15.45 -13.16 9.77
C HIS A 130 14.89 -14.02 10.90
N ALA A 131 14.32 -13.34 11.88
CA ALA A 131 13.45 -13.93 12.90
C ALA A 131 12.37 -12.91 13.26
N THR A 132 11.18 -13.40 13.65
CA THR A 132 10.04 -12.56 14.02
C THR A 132 9.69 -12.83 15.48
N PHE A 133 9.43 -11.77 16.23
CA PHE A 133 9.15 -11.82 17.67
C PHE A 133 7.95 -10.96 17.99
N THR A 134 7.19 -11.36 19.00
CA THR A 134 6.11 -10.60 19.63
C THR A 134 6.38 -10.37 21.12
N ASP A 135 7.53 -10.83 21.62
CA ASP A 135 7.96 -10.75 23.01
C ASP A 135 9.32 -10.06 23.10
N VAL A 136 9.43 -9.07 24.00
CA VAL A 136 10.63 -8.23 24.17
C VAL A 136 11.83 -9.03 24.62
N ASP A 137 11.63 -9.98 25.54
CA ASP A 137 12.74 -10.75 26.13
C ASP A 137 13.32 -11.71 25.08
N ALA A 138 12.46 -12.43 24.37
CA ALA A 138 12.86 -13.32 23.29
C ALA A 138 13.59 -12.57 22.14
N ALA A 139 13.09 -11.40 21.75
CA ALA A 139 13.74 -10.57 20.75
C ALA A 139 15.10 -10.06 21.23
N SER A 140 15.19 -9.64 22.51
CA SER A 140 16.43 -9.13 23.11
C SER A 140 17.49 -10.24 23.20
N ASP A 141 17.11 -11.44 23.57
CA ASP A 141 18.02 -12.58 23.62
C ASP A 141 18.53 -12.96 22.23
N TYR A 142 17.67 -12.89 21.21
CA TYR A 142 18.10 -13.08 19.83
C TYR A 142 19.13 -12.03 19.41
N VAL A 143 18.89 -10.74 19.72
CA VAL A 143 19.83 -9.65 19.41
C VAL A 143 21.18 -9.88 20.08
N ARG A 144 21.21 -10.23 21.36
CA ARG A 144 22.47 -10.54 22.09
C ARG A 144 23.23 -11.71 21.49
N ASN A 145 22.53 -12.72 21.00
CA ASN A 145 23.13 -13.90 20.38
C ASN A 145 23.66 -13.62 18.96
N GLN A 146 22.98 -12.78 18.18
CA GLN A 146 23.38 -12.44 16.81
C GLN A 146 24.46 -11.33 16.78
N GLY A 147 24.43 -10.41 17.74
CA GLY A 147 25.27 -9.24 17.79
C GLY A 147 24.84 -8.15 16.79
N ALA A 148 25.63 -7.05 16.76
CA ALA A 148 25.48 -5.96 15.83
C ALA A 148 26.59 -5.99 14.76
N PRO A 149 26.36 -5.39 13.54
CA PRO A 149 25.18 -4.62 13.16
C PRO A 149 23.97 -5.54 12.84
N ILE A 150 22.78 -5.04 13.18
CA ILE A 150 21.51 -5.76 12.92
C ILE A 150 20.41 -4.76 12.55
N VAL A 151 19.43 -5.21 11.77
CA VAL A 151 18.29 -4.38 11.36
C VAL A 151 17.03 -4.84 12.09
N ILE A 152 16.44 -3.96 12.90
CA ILE A 152 15.18 -4.15 13.59
C ILE A 152 14.08 -3.48 12.80
N LYS A 153 12.95 -4.18 12.60
CA LYS A 153 11.84 -3.69 11.78
C LYS A 153 10.51 -3.99 12.46
N ALA A 154 9.65 -2.99 12.56
CA ALA A 154 8.23 -3.20 12.83
C ALA A 154 7.57 -3.94 11.66
N ASP A 155 6.62 -4.85 11.93
CA ASP A 155 6.06 -5.72 10.89
C ASP A 155 5.15 -4.97 9.92
N GLY A 156 4.14 -4.27 10.38
CA GLY A 156 3.11 -3.64 9.54
C GLY A 156 3.56 -2.46 8.68
N LEU A 157 2.59 -1.76 8.09
CA LEU A 157 2.79 -0.55 7.28
C LEU A 157 3.15 0.65 8.19
N ALA A 158 4.44 0.92 8.37
CA ALA A 158 4.96 1.98 9.24
C ALA A 158 5.41 3.24 8.46
N ALA A 159 4.94 3.46 7.24
CA ALA A 159 5.25 4.61 6.38
C ALA A 159 6.76 4.94 6.31
N GLY A 160 7.60 3.91 6.25
CA GLY A 160 9.07 4.03 6.20
C GLY A 160 9.75 4.35 7.53
N LYS A 161 9.02 4.48 8.63
CA LYS A 161 9.57 4.87 9.95
C LYS A 161 9.86 3.67 10.87
N GLY A 162 9.37 2.48 10.55
CA GLY A 162 9.51 1.28 11.37
C GLY A 162 10.79 0.46 11.09
N VAL A 163 11.92 1.10 10.77
CA VAL A 163 13.19 0.40 10.50
C VAL A 163 14.34 1.12 11.22
N VAL A 164 15.09 0.36 12.02
CA VAL A 164 16.30 0.82 12.71
C VAL A 164 17.47 -0.03 12.28
N VAL A 165 18.49 0.59 11.73
CA VAL A 165 19.80 -0.04 11.43
C VAL A 165 20.69 0.20 12.66
N ALA A 166 20.70 -0.78 13.56
CA ALA A 166 21.48 -0.71 14.79
C ALA A 166 22.95 -1.11 14.53
N THR A 167 23.87 -0.23 14.87
CA THR A 167 25.31 -0.44 14.72
C THR A 167 25.96 -1.07 15.95
N ASP A 168 25.26 -1.06 17.08
CA ASP A 168 25.65 -1.67 18.33
C ASP A 168 24.45 -2.33 19.04
N GLU A 169 24.74 -3.17 20.05
CA GLU A 169 23.73 -3.90 20.79
C GLU A 169 22.76 -2.99 21.55
N ALA A 170 23.24 -1.90 22.12
CA ALA A 170 22.40 -0.98 22.90
C ALA A 170 21.32 -0.32 22.02
N GLN A 171 21.68 0.12 20.81
CA GLN A 171 20.72 0.64 19.82
C GLN A 171 19.70 -0.43 19.41
N ALA A 172 20.13 -1.66 19.21
CA ALA A 172 19.25 -2.75 18.83
C ALA A 172 18.23 -3.08 19.93
N LEU A 173 18.70 -3.18 21.18
CA LEU A 173 17.82 -3.45 22.34
C LEU A 173 16.83 -2.31 22.59
N ALA A 174 17.26 -1.04 22.42
CA ALA A 174 16.37 0.11 22.51
C ALA A 174 15.28 0.04 21.42
N ALA A 175 15.64 -0.27 20.17
CA ALA A 175 14.69 -0.40 19.07
C ALA A 175 13.69 -1.55 19.30
N VAL A 176 14.13 -2.69 19.82
CA VAL A 176 13.26 -3.81 20.20
C VAL A 176 12.24 -3.38 21.23
N ASN A 177 12.70 -2.70 22.31
CA ASN A 177 11.81 -2.25 23.34
C ASN A 177 10.80 -1.22 22.83
N ASP A 178 11.22 -0.23 22.02
CA ASP A 178 10.34 0.80 21.46
C ASP A 178 9.27 0.20 20.52
N MET A 179 9.61 -0.83 19.75
CA MET A 179 8.68 -1.46 18.82
C MET A 179 7.68 -2.38 19.53
N LEU A 180 8.13 -3.20 20.48
CA LEU A 180 7.31 -4.21 21.13
C LEU A 180 6.59 -3.74 22.39
N SER A 181 7.02 -2.62 23.03
CA SER A 181 6.27 -2.05 24.15
C SER A 181 5.02 -1.25 23.73
N GLY A 182 4.69 -1.22 22.46
CA GLY A 182 3.38 -0.80 21.93
C GLY A 182 3.14 0.69 21.81
N ASN A 183 4.16 1.53 22.04
CA ASN A 183 3.93 2.97 22.18
C ASN A 183 4.31 3.82 20.97
N VAL A 184 5.14 3.31 20.05
CA VAL A 184 5.68 4.12 18.94
C VAL A 184 5.06 3.76 17.61
N PHE A 185 4.74 2.49 17.38
CA PHE A 185 4.28 1.97 16.07
C PHE A 185 2.87 1.37 16.10
N GLY A 186 2.16 1.45 17.24
CA GLY A 186 0.82 0.88 17.40
C GLY A 186 0.80 -0.62 17.05
N GLU A 187 -0.20 -1.05 16.28
CA GLU A 187 -0.36 -2.43 15.85
C GLU A 187 0.71 -2.90 14.84
N ALA A 188 1.58 -2.02 14.36
CA ALA A 188 2.67 -2.37 13.44
C ALA A 188 3.97 -2.79 14.16
N GLY A 189 4.02 -2.62 15.48
CA GLY A 189 5.16 -2.99 16.33
C GLY A 189 5.21 -4.46 16.72
#